data_cb806d445abba70cc67917e9770f3172
#
_entry.id   cb806d445abba70cc67917e9770f3172
#
_cell.length_a   1.000
_cell.length_b   1.000
_cell.length_c   1.000
_cell.angle_alpha   90.00
_cell.angle_beta   90.00
_cell.angle_gamma   90.00
#
_symmetry.space_group_name_H-M   'P 1'
#
loop_
_entity.id
_entity.type
_entity.pdbx_description
1 polymer ?
#
loop_
_entity_poly.entity_id
_entity_poly.type
_entity_poly.pdbx_seq_one_letter_code
_entity_poly.pdbx_strand_id
1 'polypeptide(L)'
;MEVYKPREDSFLLKRELIKYIKKYNPQSVLDMGTGTGIQAIAAKRNGVIEVIAADINPEAILCAKKNSKNLNIVFIQSDLFSNINKKFNLIVFNTPYLPPEPPLDPQWSGGRKFIKKFLDESKKHLTSKGKVIFVHSSKSIISIKHEILDQEKMPDGEIIFVSLR
;
A
#
# COMPACT_ATOMS: atom_id res chain seq x y z
N MET A 1 -13.94 0.22 -13.25
CA MET A 1 -12.86 1.18 -12.90
C MET A 1 -11.56 0.58 -13.42
N GLU A 2 -10.75 1.32 -14.17
CA GLU A 2 -9.49 0.79 -14.73
C GLU A 2 -8.52 0.47 -13.57
N VAL A 3 -7.73 -0.60 -13.73
CA VAL A 3 -6.75 -1.00 -12.71
C VAL A 3 -5.50 -0.13 -12.87
N TYR A 4 -5.05 0.49 -11.78
CA TYR A 4 -3.82 1.27 -11.76
C TYR A 4 -2.62 0.45 -12.23
N LYS A 5 -1.94 0.93 -13.26
CA LYS A 5 -0.70 0.31 -13.75
C LYS A 5 0.48 0.79 -12.89
N PRO A 6 1.35 -0.12 -12.42
CA PRO A 6 2.51 0.26 -11.63
C PRO A 6 3.38 1.31 -12.31
N ARG A 7 3.76 2.33 -11.56
CA ARG A 7 4.66 3.41 -11.98
C ARG A 7 5.80 3.57 -10.95
N GLU A 8 6.50 4.66 -11.02
CA GLU A 8 7.67 4.99 -10.19
C GLU A 8 7.37 4.81 -8.70
N ASP A 9 6.24 5.31 -8.22
CA ASP A 9 5.75 5.17 -6.85
C ASP A 9 5.61 3.70 -6.41
N SER A 10 5.03 2.87 -7.30
CA SER A 10 4.84 1.45 -7.04
C SER A 10 6.16 0.70 -6.96
N PHE A 11 7.14 1.07 -7.80
CA PHE A 11 8.46 0.46 -7.80
C PHE A 11 9.31 0.93 -6.63
N LEU A 12 9.21 2.21 -6.24
CA LEU A 12 9.84 2.76 -5.05
C LEU A 12 9.35 2.03 -3.80
N LEU A 13 8.02 1.93 -3.65
CA LEU A 13 7.38 1.20 -2.55
C LEU A 13 7.81 -0.27 -2.48
N LYS A 14 7.82 -0.96 -3.63
CA LYS A 14 8.27 -2.35 -3.73
C LYS A 14 9.70 -2.53 -3.26
N ARG A 15 10.60 -1.62 -3.64
CA ARG A 15 12.01 -1.64 -3.22
C ARG A 15 12.15 -1.56 -1.70
N GLU A 16 11.46 -0.62 -1.08
CA GLU A 16 11.49 -0.43 0.37
C GLU A 16 10.78 -1.56 1.13
N LEU A 17 9.67 -2.07 0.60
CA LEU A 17 9.00 -3.25 1.12
C LEU A 17 9.94 -4.46 1.20
N ILE A 18 10.69 -4.74 0.11
CA ILE A 18 11.64 -5.86 0.06
C ILE A 18 12.77 -5.66 1.06
N LYS A 19 13.34 -4.45 1.17
CA LYS A 19 14.36 -4.13 2.17
C LYS A 19 13.83 -4.38 3.59
N TYR A 20 12.62 -3.92 3.89
CA TYR A 20 11.98 -4.10 5.18
C TYR A 20 11.76 -5.59 5.50
N ILE A 21 11.23 -6.37 4.56
CA ILE A 21 11.02 -7.81 4.72
C ILE A 21 12.33 -8.53 5.04
N LYS A 22 13.39 -8.26 4.28
CA LYS A 22 14.71 -8.87 4.50
C LYS A 22 15.32 -8.54 5.86
N LYS A 23 15.08 -7.32 6.37
CA LYS A 23 15.63 -6.84 7.64
C LYS A 23 14.84 -7.33 8.85
N TYR A 24 13.50 -7.35 8.78
CA TYR A 24 12.63 -7.54 9.94
C TYR A 24 11.81 -8.82 9.90
N ASN A 25 11.80 -9.54 8.77
CA ASN A 25 11.10 -10.82 8.58
C ASN A 25 9.65 -10.84 9.08
N PRO A 26 8.77 -9.92 8.63
CA PRO A 26 7.38 -9.92 9.04
C PRO A 26 6.68 -11.21 8.57
N GLN A 27 5.92 -11.85 9.48
CA GLN A 27 5.24 -13.10 9.17
C GLN A 27 3.94 -12.90 8.40
N SER A 28 3.31 -11.74 8.58
CA SER A 28 2.04 -11.38 7.93
C SER A 28 2.10 -9.97 7.33
N VAL A 29 1.64 -9.85 6.09
CA VAL A 29 1.57 -8.58 5.33
C VAL A 29 0.17 -8.40 4.76
N LEU A 30 -0.39 -7.20 4.92
CA LEU A 30 -1.56 -6.72 4.20
C LEU A 30 -1.12 -5.73 3.13
N ASP A 31 -1.41 -6.03 1.88
CA ASP A 31 -1.30 -5.10 0.74
C ASP A 31 -2.66 -4.43 0.52
N MET A 32 -2.79 -3.19 0.97
CA MET A 32 -4.00 -2.39 0.84
C MET A 32 -3.98 -1.63 -0.49
N GLY A 33 -5.12 -1.64 -1.22
CA GLY A 33 -5.16 -1.08 -2.58
C GLY A 33 -4.23 -1.82 -3.52
N THR A 34 -4.34 -3.15 -3.57
CA THR A 34 -3.36 -4.05 -4.20
C THR A 34 -3.19 -3.81 -5.71
N GLY A 35 -4.19 -3.26 -6.40
CA GLY A 35 -4.14 -2.98 -7.83
C GLY A 35 -3.78 -4.22 -8.66
N THR A 36 -2.59 -4.20 -9.26
CA THR A 36 -2.06 -5.35 -10.03
C THR A 36 -1.47 -6.46 -9.16
N GLY A 37 -1.44 -6.30 -7.83
CA GLY A 37 -0.84 -7.26 -6.91
C GLY A 37 0.67 -7.11 -6.71
N ILE A 38 1.28 -6.03 -7.21
CA ILE A 38 2.75 -5.87 -7.25
C ILE A 38 3.40 -5.99 -5.87
N GLN A 39 2.78 -5.40 -4.82
CA GLN A 39 3.35 -5.44 -3.46
C GLN A 39 3.09 -6.81 -2.80
N ALA A 40 1.87 -7.35 -2.91
CA ALA A 40 1.51 -8.67 -2.39
C ALA A 40 2.40 -9.77 -2.99
N ILE A 41 2.60 -9.76 -4.31
CA ILE A 41 3.48 -10.69 -5.02
C ILE A 41 4.92 -10.53 -4.54
N ALA A 42 5.41 -9.30 -4.39
CA ALA A 42 6.76 -9.04 -3.88
C ALA A 42 6.92 -9.57 -2.46
N ALA A 43 5.96 -9.33 -1.57
CA ALA A 43 5.98 -9.84 -0.21
C ALA A 43 6.02 -11.38 -0.17
N LYS A 44 5.15 -12.03 -0.94
CA LYS A 44 5.09 -13.50 -0.99
C LYS A 44 6.37 -14.12 -1.53
N ARG A 45 6.94 -13.57 -2.59
CA ARG A 45 8.20 -14.04 -3.19
C ARG A 45 9.43 -13.82 -2.30
N ASN A 46 9.35 -12.91 -1.35
CA ASN A 46 10.42 -12.65 -0.37
C ASN A 46 10.19 -13.34 0.99
N GLY A 47 9.37 -14.38 1.03
CA GLY A 47 9.28 -15.32 2.16
C GLY A 47 8.22 -14.99 3.21
N VAL A 48 7.36 -13.98 3.00
CA VAL A 48 6.26 -13.70 3.93
C VAL A 48 5.29 -14.89 3.94
N ILE A 49 5.04 -15.44 5.13
CA ILE A 49 4.21 -16.65 5.30
C ILE A 49 2.76 -16.35 4.90
N GLU A 50 2.20 -15.28 5.43
CA GLU A 50 0.83 -14.88 5.19
C GLU A 50 0.75 -13.53 4.48
N VAL A 51 0.14 -13.52 3.31
CA VAL A 51 -0.10 -12.31 2.53
C VAL A 51 -1.59 -12.21 2.20
N ILE A 52 -2.18 -11.08 2.58
CA ILE A 52 -3.52 -10.69 2.17
C ILE A 52 -3.40 -9.47 1.25
N ALA A 53 -4.11 -9.50 0.13
CA ALA A 53 -4.20 -8.42 -0.85
C ALA A 53 -5.64 -7.92 -0.88
N ALA A 54 -5.86 -6.65 -0.57
CA ALA A 54 -7.18 -6.04 -0.50
C ALA A 54 -7.31 -4.87 -1.48
N ASP A 55 -8.47 -4.73 -2.10
CA ASP A 55 -8.81 -3.59 -2.95
C ASP A 55 -10.33 -3.36 -2.92
N ILE A 56 -10.75 -2.13 -3.09
CA ILE A 56 -12.18 -1.79 -3.24
C ILE A 56 -12.68 -2.17 -4.63
N ASN A 57 -11.79 -2.13 -5.64
CA ASN A 57 -12.10 -2.42 -7.03
C ASN A 57 -12.04 -3.94 -7.30
N PRO A 58 -13.16 -4.60 -7.64
CA PRO A 58 -13.16 -6.03 -7.96
C PRO A 58 -12.28 -6.39 -9.16
N GLU A 59 -12.12 -5.49 -10.14
CA GLU A 59 -11.24 -5.71 -11.30
C GLU A 59 -9.76 -5.75 -10.87
N ALA A 60 -9.37 -4.97 -9.86
CA ALA A 60 -8.04 -5.04 -9.27
C ALA A 60 -7.80 -6.40 -8.61
N ILE A 61 -8.78 -6.90 -7.85
CA ILE A 61 -8.72 -8.24 -7.25
C ILE A 61 -8.53 -9.32 -8.32
N LEU A 62 -9.28 -9.27 -9.42
CA LEU A 62 -9.16 -10.23 -10.53
C LEU A 62 -7.78 -10.12 -11.21
N CYS A 63 -7.32 -8.89 -11.45
CA CYS A 63 -6.00 -8.63 -12.03
C CYS A 63 -4.86 -9.18 -11.13
N ALA A 64 -4.90 -8.87 -9.84
CA ALA A 64 -3.91 -9.34 -8.87
C ALA A 64 -3.87 -10.88 -8.77
N LYS A 65 -5.05 -11.53 -8.74
CA LYS A 65 -5.15 -13.01 -8.78
C LYS A 65 -4.48 -13.57 -10.03
N LYS A 66 -4.77 -13.02 -11.21
CA LYS A 66 -4.16 -13.45 -12.47
C LYS A 66 -2.64 -13.30 -12.46
N ASN A 67 -2.13 -12.20 -11.95
CA ASN A 67 -0.71 -11.90 -11.92
C ASN A 67 0.06 -12.73 -10.88
N SER A 68 -0.60 -13.17 -9.81
CA SER A 68 0.04 -13.91 -8.72
C SER A 68 0.41 -15.36 -9.05
N LYS A 69 -0.18 -15.96 -10.10
CA LYS A 69 0.17 -17.31 -10.62
C LYS A 69 0.52 -18.33 -9.51
N ASN A 70 -0.41 -18.96 -8.91
CA ASN A 70 -0.19 -20.03 -7.92
C ASN A 70 0.53 -19.62 -6.62
N LEU A 71 0.81 -18.33 -6.40
CA LEU A 71 1.27 -17.86 -5.11
C LEU A 71 0.11 -17.94 -4.10
N ASN A 72 0.39 -18.49 -2.92
CA ASN A 72 -0.59 -18.56 -1.84
C ASN A 72 -0.81 -17.15 -1.23
N ILE A 73 -1.69 -16.37 -1.86
CA ILE A 73 -2.11 -15.02 -1.44
C ILE A 73 -3.63 -15.04 -1.29
N VAL A 74 -4.13 -14.50 -0.18
CA VAL A 74 -5.57 -14.32 0.04
C VAL A 74 -6.00 -12.98 -0.55
N PHE A 75 -7.06 -12.96 -1.35
CA PHE A 75 -7.58 -11.76 -2.00
C PHE A 75 -8.95 -11.39 -1.44
N ILE A 76 -9.12 -10.15 -1.00
CA ILE A 76 -10.33 -9.67 -0.35
C ILE A 76 -10.77 -8.36 -1.01
N GLN A 77 -12.03 -8.31 -1.49
CA GLN A 77 -12.62 -7.02 -1.85
C GLN A 77 -13.01 -6.28 -0.56
N SER A 78 -12.47 -5.08 -0.35
CA SER A 78 -12.67 -4.30 0.87
C SER A 78 -12.51 -2.81 0.63
N ASP A 79 -13.41 -2.00 1.18
CA ASP A 79 -13.19 -0.56 1.35
C ASP A 79 -12.34 -0.36 2.60
N LEU A 80 -11.06 -0.05 2.40
CA LEU A 80 -10.04 -0.06 3.46
C LEU A 80 -10.19 -1.34 4.32
N PHE A 81 -10.44 -1.20 5.59
CA PHE A 81 -10.48 -2.29 6.56
C PHE A 81 -11.88 -2.91 6.78
N SER A 82 -12.90 -2.53 6.01
CA SER A 82 -14.29 -2.95 6.24
C SER A 82 -14.48 -4.47 6.29
N ASN A 83 -13.72 -5.22 5.50
CA ASN A 83 -13.75 -6.69 5.44
C ASN A 83 -12.46 -7.33 5.99
N ILE A 84 -11.66 -6.60 6.75
CA ILE A 84 -10.41 -7.07 7.33
C ILE A 84 -10.58 -7.25 8.83
N ASN A 85 -10.62 -8.50 9.29
CA ASN A 85 -10.83 -8.85 10.71
C ASN A 85 -9.56 -9.40 11.38
N LYS A 86 -8.38 -8.94 10.93
CA LYS A 86 -7.10 -9.50 11.36
C LYS A 86 -6.08 -8.41 11.66
N LYS A 87 -5.03 -8.78 12.43
CA LYS A 87 -3.86 -7.94 12.69
C LYS A 87 -2.66 -8.46 11.93
N PHE A 88 -1.81 -7.53 11.47
CA PHE A 88 -0.65 -7.80 10.64
C PHE A 88 0.64 -7.26 11.27
N ASN A 89 1.76 -7.92 10.94
CA ASN A 89 3.09 -7.38 11.28
C ASN A 89 3.43 -6.17 10.40
N LEU A 90 2.91 -6.16 9.18
CA LEU A 90 3.14 -5.06 8.24
C LEU A 90 1.88 -4.81 7.39
N ILE A 91 1.53 -3.55 7.26
CA ILE A 91 0.55 -3.08 6.28
C ILE A 91 1.31 -2.22 5.27
N VAL A 92 1.11 -2.47 3.99
CA VAL A 92 1.69 -1.68 2.90
C VAL A 92 0.58 -1.07 2.06
N PHE A 93 0.73 0.20 1.67
CA PHE A 93 -0.26 0.88 0.83
C PHE A 93 0.40 1.91 -0.10
N ASN A 94 0.24 1.73 -1.40
CA ASN A 94 0.42 2.81 -2.35
C ASN A 94 -0.84 3.67 -2.33
N THR A 95 -0.88 4.66 -1.45
CA THR A 95 -2.10 5.44 -1.19
C THR A 95 -2.50 6.30 -2.39
N PRO A 96 -3.77 6.65 -2.56
CA PRO A 96 -4.20 7.69 -3.50
C PRO A 96 -3.83 9.07 -2.94
N TYR A 97 -2.54 9.43 -3.06
CA TYR A 97 -1.93 10.58 -2.38
C TYR A 97 -2.18 11.93 -3.04
N LEU A 98 -2.62 11.96 -4.30
CA LEU A 98 -2.88 13.22 -4.97
C LEU A 98 -4.05 13.98 -4.34
N PRO A 99 -3.99 15.32 -4.29
CA PRO A 99 -5.13 16.12 -3.88
C PRO A 99 -6.36 15.82 -4.74
N PRO A 100 -7.57 15.89 -4.18
CA PRO A 100 -8.79 15.73 -4.96
C PRO A 100 -8.98 16.93 -5.87
N GLU A 101 -8.69 16.76 -7.16
CA GLU A 101 -8.95 17.73 -8.22
C GLU A 101 -10.00 17.18 -9.19
N PRO A 102 -10.94 17.98 -9.70
CA PRO A 102 -11.89 17.52 -10.71
C PRO A 102 -11.17 17.20 -12.06
N PRO A 103 -11.58 16.12 -12.76
CA PRO A 103 -12.51 15.08 -12.33
C PRO A 103 -11.90 14.18 -11.26
N LEU A 104 -12.67 13.89 -10.21
CA LEU A 104 -12.21 13.06 -9.10
C LEU A 104 -11.98 11.61 -9.55
N ASP A 105 -10.75 11.16 -9.56
CA ASP A 105 -10.41 9.76 -9.73
C ASP A 105 -10.05 9.16 -8.36
N PRO A 106 -10.82 8.21 -7.83
CA PRO A 106 -10.55 7.59 -6.53
C PRO A 106 -9.22 6.86 -6.44
N GLN A 107 -8.61 6.51 -7.58
CA GLN A 107 -7.29 5.84 -7.60
C GLN A 107 -6.15 6.79 -7.27
N TRP A 108 -6.33 8.10 -7.52
CA TRP A 108 -5.29 9.11 -7.40
C TRP A 108 -5.61 10.16 -6.34
N SER A 109 -6.90 10.41 -6.12
CA SER A 109 -7.42 11.58 -5.43
C SER A 109 -7.92 11.24 -4.02
N GLY A 110 -7.03 10.95 -3.11
CA GLY A 110 -7.40 10.77 -1.68
C GLY A 110 -6.85 11.89 -0.81
N GLY A 111 -5.67 12.35 -1.16
CA GLY A 111 -4.98 13.41 -0.46
C GLY A 111 -4.75 13.14 1.03
N ARG A 112 -4.37 14.19 1.74
CA ARG A 112 -4.00 14.16 3.16
C ARG A 112 -5.10 13.56 4.09
N LYS A 113 -6.37 13.87 3.83
CA LYS A 113 -7.48 13.40 4.68
C LYS A 113 -7.64 11.89 4.60
N PHE A 114 -7.53 11.34 3.40
CA PHE A 114 -7.62 9.90 3.17
C PHE A 114 -6.45 9.15 3.82
N ILE A 115 -5.22 9.64 3.62
CA ILE A 115 -4.02 9.05 4.23
C ILE A 115 -4.15 9.06 5.76
N LYS A 116 -4.62 10.17 6.35
CA LYS A 116 -4.85 10.26 7.79
C LYS A 116 -5.87 9.24 8.27
N LYS A 117 -7.02 9.12 7.59
CA LYS A 117 -8.06 8.12 7.90
C LYS A 117 -7.46 6.70 7.88
N PHE A 118 -6.78 6.34 6.79
CA PHE A 118 -6.11 5.05 6.67
C PHE A 118 -5.13 4.78 7.81
N LEU A 119 -4.25 5.73 8.13
CA LEU A 119 -3.26 5.57 9.19
C LEU A 119 -3.88 5.47 10.58
N ASP A 120 -5.01 6.12 10.83
CA ASP A 120 -5.71 6.02 12.11
C ASP A 120 -6.45 4.67 12.24
N GLU A 121 -7.09 4.19 11.18
CA GLU A 121 -7.75 2.88 11.16
C GLU A 121 -6.75 1.73 11.23
N SER A 122 -5.60 1.84 10.56
CA SER A 122 -4.57 0.80 10.53
C SER A 122 -4.08 0.37 11.91
N LYS A 123 -4.12 1.27 12.91
CA LYS A 123 -3.71 0.98 14.30
C LYS A 123 -4.44 -0.23 14.89
N LYS A 124 -5.72 -0.42 14.54
CA LYS A 124 -6.54 -1.54 15.02
C LYS A 124 -6.16 -2.86 14.38
N HIS A 125 -5.51 -2.79 13.22
CA HIS A 125 -5.12 -3.93 12.38
C HIS A 125 -3.62 -4.22 12.41
N LEU A 126 -2.89 -3.64 13.36
CA LEU A 126 -1.48 -3.92 13.60
C LEU A 126 -1.31 -4.79 14.85
N THR A 127 -0.34 -5.70 14.79
CA THR A 127 0.20 -6.36 15.99
C THR A 127 0.91 -5.32 16.87
N SER A 128 1.30 -5.68 18.10
CA SER A 128 1.95 -4.75 19.04
C SER A 128 3.24 -4.10 18.49
N LYS A 129 3.95 -4.79 17.59
CA LYS A 129 5.16 -4.31 16.91
C LYS A 129 4.92 -4.05 15.42
N GLY A 130 3.66 -4.11 14.99
CA GLY A 130 3.30 -3.94 13.58
C GLY A 130 3.59 -2.52 13.09
N LYS A 131 3.88 -2.42 11.80
CA LYS A 131 4.25 -1.17 11.11
C LYS A 131 3.41 -0.96 9.85
N VAL A 132 3.39 0.28 9.39
CA VAL A 132 2.79 0.67 8.11
C VAL A 132 3.87 1.25 7.22
N ILE A 133 4.00 0.76 5.99
CA ILE A 133 4.77 1.41 4.91
C ILE A 133 3.77 1.97 3.91
N PHE A 134 3.89 3.24 3.60
CA PHE A 134 2.92 3.92 2.73
C PHE A 134 3.58 4.98 1.87
N VAL A 135 2.94 5.29 0.74
CA VAL A 135 3.36 6.35 -0.18
C VAL A 135 2.58 7.63 0.12
N HIS A 136 3.26 8.76 0.03
CA HIS A 136 2.66 10.09 -0.04
C HIS A 136 3.55 11.02 -0.88
N SER A 137 3.10 12.25 -1.13
CA SER A 137 3.90 13.18 -1.93
C SER A 137 4.02 14.55 -1.29
N SER A 138 4.90 15.38 -1.85
CA SER A 138 5.06 16.79 -1.46
C SER A 138 3.78 17.62 -1.66
N LYS A 139 2.85 17.17 -2.50
CA LYS A 139 1.52 17.77 -2.69
C LYS A 139 0.51 17.35 -1.60
N SER A 140 0.83 16.33 -0.81
CA SER A 140 -0.03 15.77 0.25
C SER A 140 0.70 15.70 1.58
N ILE A 141 1.20 16.85 2.07
CA ILE A 141 1.94 16.92 3.33
C ILE A 141 1.08 16.40 4.48
N ILE A 142 1.61 15.42 5.18
CA ILE A 142 0.98 14.80 6.35
C ILE A 142 1.66 15.27 7.64
N SER A 143 0.87 15.66 8.64
CA SER A 143 1.35 16.14 9.95
C SER A 143 1.48 15.02 11.00
N ILE A 144 1.47 13.76 10.55
CA ILE A 144 1.61 12.59 11.44
C ILE A 144 3.09 12.21 11.51
N LYS A 145 3.61 11.92 12.70
CA LYS A 145 4.99 11.47 12.89
C LYS A 145 5.23 10.17 12.09
N HIS A 146 6.21 10.19 11.21
CA HIS A 146 6.65 9.07 10.38
C HIS A 146 8.13 9.21 10.06
N GLU A 147 8.74 8.13 9.59
CA GLU A 147 10.12 8.09 9.09
C GLU A 147 10.07 7.97 7.57
N ILE A 148 10.81 8.82 6.87
CA ILE A 148 10.98 8.69 5.41
C ILE A 148 12.04 7.63 5.17
N LEU A 149 11.65 6.55 4.47
CA LEU A 149 12.56 5.47 4.10
C LEU A 149 13.30 5.78 2.80
N ASP A 150 12.59 6.37 1.84
CA ASP A 150 13.12 6.71 0.52
C ASP A 150 12.26 7.79 -0.15
N GLN A 151 12.83 8.46 -1.16
CA GLN A 151 12.12 9.46 -1.93
C GLN A 151 12.60 9.52 -3.38
N GLU A 152 11.72 9.97 -4.27
CA GLU A 152 12.02 10.16 -5.69
C GLU A 152 11.42 11.46 -6.19
N LYS A 153 12.23 12.25 -6.92
CA LYS A 153 11.76 13.50 -7.53
C LYS A 153 11.26 13.23 -8.94
N MET A 154 10.02 13.60 -9.17
CA MET A 154 9.36 13.44 -10.47
C MET A 154 9.74 14.57 -11.43
N PRO A 155 9.57 14.38 -12.76
CA PRO A 155 9.91 15.39 -13.76
C PRO A 155 9.17 16.74 -13.60
N ASP A 156 7.96 16.72 -13.05
CA ASP A 156 7.14 17.92 -12.76
C ASP A 156 7.54 18.63 -11.47
N GLY A 157 8.57 18.13 -10.77
CA GLY A 157 9.07 18.67 -9.51
C GLY A 157 8.38 18.11 -8.27
N GLU A 158 7.33 17.29 -8.40
CA GLU A 158 6.75 16.56 -7.28
C GLU A 158 7.77 15.60 -6.66
N ILE A 159 7.75 15.46 -5.32
CA ILE A 159 8.56 14.46 -4.62
C ILE A 159 7.62 13.41 -4.05
N ILE A 160 7.87 12.15 -4.40
CA ILE A 160 7.18 10.99 -3.85
C ILE A 160 8.01 10.45 -2.70
N PHE A 161 7.37 10.16 -1.57
CA PHE A 161 7.97 9.60 -0.37
C PHE A 161 7.42 8.22 -0.08
N VAL A 162 8.29 7.29 0.30
CA VAL A 162 7.92 6.05 0.99
C VAL A 162 8.25 6.21 2.46
N SER A 163 7.26 6.04 3.32
CA SER A 163 7.37 6.31 4.74
C SER A 163 6.95 5.15 5.60
N LEU A 164 7.55 5.06 6.80
CA LEU A 164 7.29 4.05 7.84
C LEU A 164 6.65 4.70 9.05
N ARG A 165 5.62 4.01 9.59
CA ARG A 165 4.98 4.38 10.85
C ARG A 165 4.73 3.19 11.76
#